data_61490d81a7c93d6f259c903cdef816e2
#
_entry.id   61490d81a7c93d6f259c903cdef816e2
#
_cell.length_a   1.000
_cell.length_b   1.000
_cell.length_c   1.000
_cell.angle_alpha   90.00
_cell.angle_beta   90.00
_cell.angle_gamma   90.00
#
_symmetry.space_group_name_H-M   'P 1'
#
loop_
_entity.id
_entity.type
_entity.pdbx_description
1 polymer ?
#
loop_
_entity_poly.entity_id
_entity_poly.type
_entity_poly.pdbx_seq_one_letter_code
_entity_poly.pdbx_strand_id
1 'polypeptide(L)'
;MYKRQILLDSKNNNEKESKTDEKEKLYQAAEIEIKTYVDKNKVEGLVLLKNARIITMNGKEIIEKGEILIKDNRIVEVGETDKVQMEESEWTSVKTIDLSGKTIVPGFVDTHAHVRVSRNIHKAETWSFAANLAYGVTTVRDPQTGTTDVLSYADMVDAGLMHGPRIYSTGPGVGYWGYNLKSLEQTKDVLKQYSKYYNTKTIKMYRTGNRRHRQWILMAAKEQKLMPTTEGALHVKLNINQMLDGYPGQEHNIPIYPVYDDLIEVMAKSKMAYTPTLLVSYGGPWAENYFYATEDVQGDKKLNYFTPKAHLDAKSRRRNDGWFHKDEYVFEEQGKFIKDLVEKGGIVGVGSHGQLQGLGYHWELWSMQAGGLDLHDALRVATIIGAEAIGLEKDLGSIEKGKLADLVILDKNPLDNIRNSNSVNMVMKDGRLYDANN
;
A
#
# COMPACT_ATOMS: atom_id res chain seq x y z
N MET A 1 8.34 18.44 4.67
CA MET A 1 8.43 19.21 5.93
C MET A 1 7.27 18.77 6.79
N TYR A 2 7.51 17.98 7.82
CA TYR A 2 6.46 17.43 8.67
C TYR A 2 6.32 18.28 9.94
N LYS A 3 5.08 18.67 10.25
CA LYS A 3 4.74 19.37 11.46
C LYS A 3 3.99 18.41 12.39
N ARG A 4 4.53 18.12 13.55
CA ARG A 4 3.82 17.47 14.65
C ARG A 4 3.60 18.45 15.78
N GLN A 5 2.43 18.40 16.38
CA GLN A 5 2.06 19.31 17.49
C GLN A 5 1.85 18.51 18.77
N ILE A 6 2.35 19.07 19.88
CA ILE A 6 2.13 18.56 21.23
C ILE A 6 1.08 19.44 21.90
N LEU A 7 0.06 18.83 22.49
CA LEU A 7 -0.96 19.52 23.29
C LEU A 7 -0.51 19.54 24.74
N LEU A 8 -0.40 20.72 25.33
CA LEU A 8 -0.12 20.91 26.77
C LEU A 8 -1.36 21.49 27.46
N ASP A 9 -1.69 20.90 28.59
CA ASP A 9 -2.81 21.33 29.42
C ASP A 9 -2.43 22.62 30.21
N SER A 10 -3.13 23.73 29.97
CA SER A 10 -2.96 24.93 30.74
C SER A 10 -3.97 24.96 31.89
N LYS A 11 -3.52 24.72 33.10
CA LYS A 11 -4.33 24.98 34.30
C LYS A 11 -4.53 26.48 34.45
N ASN A 12 -5.74 26.95 34.23
CA ASN A 12 -6.15 28.24 34.73
C ASN A 12 -7.14 28.08 35.90
N ASN A 13 -6.76 28.68 37.01
CA ASN A 13 -7.53 28.75 38.23
C ASN A 13 -8.65 29.82 38.16
N ASN A 14 -9.80 29.39 38.68
CA ASN A 14 -10.82 30.18 39.41
C ASN A 14 -11.52 31.36 38.73
N GLU A 15 -12.83 31.25 38.60
CA GLU A 15 -13.75 31.99 39.46
C GLU A 15 -15.16 31.42 39.34
N LYS A 16 -15.88 31.31 40.45
CA LYS A 16 -17.29 30.91 40.51
C LYS A 16 -18.17 32.07 40.07
N GLU A 17 -18.89 31.89 38.96
CA GLU A 17 -20.06 32.69 38.67
C GLU A 17 -21.27 31.85 38.27
N SER A 18 -22.42 32.35 38.63
CA SER A 18 -23.74 31.80 38.76
C SER A 18 -24.33 31.06 37.52
N LYS A 19 -25.11 30.04 37.85
CA LYS A 19 -25.97 29.27 36.90
C LYS A 19 -26.96 30.17 36.19
N THR A 20 -26.78 30.33 34.87
CA THR A 20 -27.83 30.40 33.82
C THR A 20 -27.15 30.34 32.45
N ASP A 21 -27.59 29.38 31.61
CA ASP A 21 -27.14 29.20 30.23
C ASP A 21 -25.67 28.85 29.99
N GLU A 22 -25.20 27.73 30.54
CA GLU A 22 -23.97 27.11 30.09
C GLU A 22 -24.17 26.50 28.66
N LYS A 23 -23.97 27.31 27.64
CA LYS A 23 -23.33 26.79 26.44
C LYS A 23 -22.01 26.20 26.92
N GLU A 24 -21.85 24.86 26.87
CA GLU A 24 -20.59 24.19 27.11
C GLU A 24 -19.48 25.01 26.43
N LYS A 25 -18.64 25.72 27.21
CA LYS A 25 -17.42 26.33 26.68
C LYS A 25 -16.58 25.17 26.20
N LEU A 26 -16.55 24.97 24.89
CA LEU A 26 -15.67 24.00 24.26
C LEU A 26 -14.25 24.27 24.78
N TYR A 27 -13.64 23.26 25.39
CA TYR A 27 -12.26 23.33 25.86
C TYR A 27 -11.36 23.74 24.68
N GLN A 28 -10.72 24.87 24.79
CA GLN A 28 -9.71 25.31 23.82
C GLN A 28 -8.33 24.93 24.35
N ALA A 29 -7.77 23.87 23.77
CA ALA A 29 -6.41 23.48 24.09
C ALA A 29 -5.41 24.53 23.59
N ALA A 30 -4.39 24.83 24.43
CA ALA A 30 -3.25 25.61 23.98
C ALA A 30 -2.43 24.77 22.99
N GLU A 31 -2.19 25.33 21.80
CA GLU A 31 -1.36 24.68 20.78
C GLU A 31 0.05 25.27 20.80
N ILE A 32 1.07 24.42 20.99
CA ILE A 32 2.48 24.79 20.83
C ILE A 32 3.01 24.05 19.60
N GLU A 33 3.37 24.79 18.57
CA GLU A 33 3.96 24.22 17.37
C GLU A 33 5.47 24.02 17.58
N ILE A 34 5.90 22.75 17.59
CA ILE A 34 7.33 22.38 17.59
C ILE A 34 7.69 21.89 16.18
N LYS A 35 8.65 22.53 15.54
CA LYS A 35 9.19 22.14 14.23
C LYS A 35 10.55 21.50 14.42
N THR A 36 10.67 20.25 14.03
CA THR A 36 11.95 19.56 13.93
C THR A 36 12.34 19.45 12.45
N TYR A 37 13.55 19.82 12.13
CA TYR A 37 14.10 19.71 10.78
C TYR A 37 15.12 18.59 10.77
N VAL A 38 15.02 17.70 9.79
CA VAL A 38 15.98 16.64 9.52
C VAL A 38 16.32 16.72 8.06
N ASP A 39 17.61 16.78 7.73
CA ASP A 39 18.05 16.73 6.35
C ASP A 39 17.75 15.35 5.75
N LYS A 40 17.21 15.34 4.52
CA LYS A 40 16.97 14.08 3.82
C LYS A 40 18.29 13.52 3.32
N ASN A 41 18.57 12.27 3.62
CA ASN A 41 19.63 11.49 3.00
C ASN A 41 19.19 11.11 1.57
N LYS A 42 19.35 12.03 0.63
CA LYS A 42 18.95 11.87 -0.76
C LYS A 42 20.03 11.17 -1.57
N VAL A 43 19.59 10.44 -2.59
CA VAL A 43 20.48 9.99 -3.68
C VAL A 43 20.67 11.17 -4.62
N GLU A 44 21.91 11.40 -5.03
CA GLU A 44 22.28 12.43 -6.01
C GLU A 44 23.07 11.80 -7.16
N GLY A 45 22.92 12.37 -8.35
CA GLY A 45 23.65 11.95 -9.54
C GLY A 45 22.81 11.24 -10.59
N LEU A 46 23.50 10.70 -11.58
CA LEU A 46 22.92 10.07 -12.76
C LEU A 46 23.13 8.56 -12.72
N VAL A 47 22.08 7.82 -13.00
CA VAL A 47 22.10 6.36 -13.19
C VAL A 47 21.45 6.03 -14.53
N LEU A 48 22.11 5.22 -15.34
CA LEU A 48 21.59 4.68 -16.59
C LEU A 48 21.44 3.16 -16.46
N LEU A 49 20.19 2.68 -16.49
CA LEU A 49 19.89 1.25 -16.57
C LEU A 49 19.73 0.89 -18.03
N LYS A 50 20.52 -0.09 -18.55
CA LYS A 50 20.58 -0.42 -19.99
C LYS A 50 20.23 -1.87 -20.28
N ASN A 51 19.80 -2.10 -21.51
CA ASN A 51 19.64 -3.41 -22.16
C ASN A 51 18.56 -4.33 -21.54
N ALA A 52 17.67 -3.79 -20.71
CA ALA A 52 16.59 -4.58 -20.14
C ALA A 52 15.33 -4.57 -21.01
N ARG A 53 14.48 -5.59 -20.87
CA ARG A 53 13.07 -5.44 -21.21
C ARG A 53 12.44 -4.50 -20.22
N ILE A 54 11.64 -3.53 -20.66
CA ILE A 54 10.94 -2.58 -19.81
C ILE A 54 9.45 -2.71 -20.06
N ILE A 55 8.69 -3.08 -19.03
CA ILE A 55 7.24 -3.09 -19.03
C ILE A 55 6.80 -1.82 -18.33
N THR A 56 6.47 -0.79 -19.11
CA THR A 56 6.37 0.59 -18.59
C THR A 56 5.14 0.83 -17.72
N MET A 57 4.07 0.04 -17.90
CA MET A 57 2.73 0.29 -17.33
C MET A 57 2.11 1.63 -17.77
N ASN A 58 2.68 2.31 -18.76
CA ASN A 58 2.08 3.39 -19.50
C ASN A 58 1.23 2.79 -20.66
N GLY A 59 -0.05 2.57 -20.41
CA GLY A 59 -0.87 1.78 -21.31
C GLY A 59 -0.38 0.33 -21.40
N LYS A 60 -0.15 -0.16 -22.63
CA LYS A 60 0.37 -1.51 -22.91
C LYS A 60 1.80 -1.50 -23.47
N GLU A 61 2.54 -0.42 -23.25
CA GLU A 61 3.87 -0.25 -23.82
C GLU A 61 4.89 -1.22 -23.19
N ILE A 62 5.61 -1.92 -24.05
CA ILE A 62 6.73 -2.80 -23.70
C ILE A 62 7.91 -2.46 -24.61
N ILE A 63 9.06 -2.17 -24.03
CA ILE A 63 10.32 -1.91 -24.72
C ILE A 63 11.19 -3.15 -24.55
N GLU A 64 11.39 -3.92 -25.63
CA GLU A 64 12.07 -5.23 -25.54
C GLU A 64 13.55 -5.12 -25.17
N LYS A 65 14.21 -4.04 -25.60
CA LYS A 65 15.58 -3.71 -25.24
C LYS A 65 15.67 -2.22 -25.02
N GLY A 66 15.50 -1.82 -23.77
CA GLY A 66 15.38 -0.43 -23.38
C GLY A 66 16.43 0.04 -22.39
N GLU A 67 16.38 1.34 -22.15
CA GLU A 67 17.16 2.01 -21.14
C GLU A 67 16.35 3.07 -20.40
N ILE A 68 16.72 3.32 -19.15
CA ILE A 68 16.10 4.31 -18.27
C ILE A 68 17.19 5.20 -17.71
N LEU A 69 17.10 6.50 -17.98
CA LEU A 69 17.95 7.51 -17.36
C LEU A 69 17.26 8.07 -16.12
N ILE A 70 17.98 8.04 -15.02
CA ILE A 70 17.49 8.49 -13.70
C ILE A 70 18.45 9.58 -13.21
N LYS A 71 17.89 10.70 -12.77
CA LYS A 71 18.60 11.75 -12.07
C LYS A 71 18.07 11.88 -10.67
N ASP A 72 18.94 11.71 -9.69
CA ASP A 72 18.57 11.69 -8.27
C ASP A 72 17.50 10.61 -8.00
N ASN A 73 16.27 11.00 -7.74
CA ASN A 73 15.17 10.07 -7.49
C ASN A 73 14.08 10.06 -8.57
N ARG A 74 14.34 10.69 -9.75
CA ARG A 74 13.32 10.81 -10.81
C ARG A 74 13.80 10.24 -12.14
N ILE A 75 12.86 9.65 -12.86
CA ILE A 75 13.06 9.22 -14.24
C ILE A 75 13.15 10.46 -15.12
N VAL A 76 14.26 10.60 -15.80
CA VAL A 76 14.50 11.71 -16.76
C VAL A 76 14.04 11.34 -18.15
N GLU A 77 14.33 10.09 -18.55
CA GLU A 77 13.97 9.58 -19.85
C GLU A 77 13.92 8.05 -19.84
N VAL A 78 13.07 7.48 -20.71
CA VAL A 78 12.94 6.04 -20.95
C VAL A 78 12.75 5.83 -22.46
N GLY A 79 13.41 4.83 -23.03
CA GLY A 79 13.32 4.54 -24.46
C GLY A 79 14.07 3.26 -24.84
N GLU A 80 14.14 3.03 -26.16
CA GLU A 80 14.99 1.96 -26.71
C GLU A 80 16.46 2.22 -26.42
N THR A 81 17.24 1.16 -26.29
CA THR A 81 18.69 1.26 -26.02
C THR A 81 19.37 2.10 -27.09
N ASP A 82 20.28 2.97 -26.65
CA ASP A 82 21.04 3.96 -27.42
C ASP A 82 20.16 5.08 -28.05
N LYS A 83 18.95 5.27 -27.55
CA LYS A 83 18.05 6.37 -27.95
C LYS A 83 17.88 7.45 -26.87
N VAL A 84 18.19 7.15 -25.61
CA VAL A 84 18.17 8.13 -24.52
C VAL A 84 19.25 9.18 -24.73
N GLN A 85 18.86 10.45 -24.68
CA GLN A 85 19.77 11.58 -24.91
C GLN A 85 20.29 12.12 -23.58
N MET A 86 21.59 12.35 -23.54
CA MET A 86 22.30 13.03 -22.44
C MET A 86 23.24 14.09 -23.00
N GLU A 87 23.53 15.12 -22.21
CA GLU A 87 24.55 16.07 -22.54
C GLU A 87 25.95 15.40 -22.49
N GLU A 88 26.90 15.85 -23.32
CA GLU A 88 28.22 15.23 -23.42
C GLU A 88 28.95 15.19 -22.06
N SER A 89 28.76 16.19 -21.22
CA SER A 89 29.31 16.29 -19.87
C SER A 89 28.72 15.24 -18.90
N GLU A 90 27.46 14.81 -19.10
CA GLU A 90 26.76 13.85 -18.23
C GLU A 90 27.29 12.43 -18.48
N TRP A 91 27.73 12.09 -19.69
CA TRP A 91 28.27 10.76 -20.00
C TRP A 91 29.53 10.39 -19.19
N THR A 92 30.27 11.37 -18.71
CA THR A 92 31.49 11.15 -17.90
C THR A 92 31.18 10.84 -16.44
N SER A 93 29.98 11.19 -15.94
CA SER A 93 29.58 11.08 -14.54
C SER A 93 28.47 10.04 -14.31
N VAL A 94 27.82 9.54 -15.37
CA VAL A 94 26.71 8.61 -15.25
C VAL A 94 27.18 7.22 -14.80
N LYS A 95 26.53 6.67 -13.77
CA LYS A 95 26.70 5.27 -13.37
C LYS A 95 25.85 4.38 -14.27
N THR A 96 26.47 3.65 -15.18
CA THR A 96 25.78 2.71 -16.08
C THR A 96 25.72 1.32 -15.46
N ILE A 97 24.52 0.69 -15.54
CA ILE A 97 24.26 -0.67 -15.07
C ILE A 97 23.66 -1.46 -16.23
N ASP A 98 24.37 -2.49 -16.67
CA ASP A 98 23.88 -3.42 -17.70
C ASP A 98 22.94 -4.45 -17.08
N LEU A 99 21.72 -4.49 -17.60
CA LEU A 99 20.64 -5.37 -17.16
C LEU A 99 20.20 -6.32 -18.28
N SER A 100 21.13 -6.72 -19.15
CA SER A 100 20.89 -7.68 -20.22
C SER A 100 20.22 -8.95 -19.68
N GLY A 101 19.13 -9.37 -20.31
CA GLY A 101 18.34 -10.54 -19.93
C GLY A 101 17.40 -10.34 -18.74
N LYS A 102 17.37 -9.14 -18.14
CA LYS A 102 16.44 -8.79 -17.06
C LYS A 102 15.18 -8.10 -17.59
N THR A 103 14.15 -8.07 -16.76
CA THR A 103 12.93 -7.31 -17.01
C THR A 103 12.77 -6.25 -15.92
N ILE A 104 12.49 -5.00 -16.31
CA ILE A 104 12.18 -3.91 -15.39
C ILE A 104 10.69 -3.65 -15.40
N VAL A 105 10.10 -3.55 -14.21
CA VAL A 105 8.71 -3.13 -13.99
C VAL A 105 8.70 -1.98 -12.97
N PRO A 106 7.62 -1.19 -12.87
CA PRO A 106 7.48 -0.22 -11.77
C PRO A 106 7.51 -0.94 -10.42
N GLY A 107 7.90 -0.22 -9.37
CA GLY A 107 7.82 -0.70 -8.00
C GLY A 107 6.42 -1.16 -7.63
N PHE A 108 6.31 -2.28 -6.93
CA PHE A 108 5.02 -2.83 -6.50
C PHE A 108 4.41 -1.98 -5.38
N VAL A 109 3.08 -1.85 -5.43
CA VAL A 109 2.27 -1.07 -4.48
C VAL A 109 1.37 -2.00 -3.68
N ASP A 110 1.61 -2.10 -2.37
CA ASP A 110 0.76 -2.85 -1.45
C ASP A 110 -0.27 -1.91 -0.81
N THR A 111 -1.52 -2.03 -1.23
CA THR A 111 -2.60 -1.14 -0.79
C THR A 111 -3.18 -1.51 0.57
N HIS A 112 -2.73 -2.64 1.18
CA HIS A 112 -3.18 -3.10 2.50
C HIS A 112 -2.09 -3.96 3.17
N ALA A 113 -1.09 -3.32 3.75
CA ALA A 113 0.17 -3.99 4.09
C ALA A 113 0.36 -4.44 5.55
N HIS A 114 -0.23 -3.82 6.57
CA HIS A 114 0.02 -4.07 8.01
C HIS A 114 1.50 -4.35 8.34
N VAL A 115 2.35 -3.33 8.23
CA VAL A 115 3.81 -3.47 8.32
C VAL A 115 4.39 -3.85 9.70
N ARG A 116 3.58 -3.85 10.75
CA ARG A 116 3.88 -4.38 12.11
C ARG A 116 5.17 -3.84 12.72
N VAL A 117 5.26 -2.52 12.87
CA VAL A 117 6.40 -1.86 13.53
C VAL A 117 6.46 -2.11 15.04
N SER A 118 7.66 -1.96 15.61
CA SER A 118 7.82 -1.93 17.08
C SER A 118 7.12 -0.71 17.68
N ARG A 119 6.48 -0.92 18.82
CA ARG A 119 5.75 0.14 19.54
C ARG A 119 6.60 0.71 20.67
N ASN A 120 6.37 1.97 21.02
CA ASN A 120 7.00 2.71 22.11
C ASN A 120 8.50 2.96 21.91
N ILE A 121 9.32 1.90 21.88
CA ILE A 121 10.76 2.01 21.63
C ILE A 121 11.01 1.67 20.17
N HIS A 122 11.37 2.68 19.38
CA HIS A 122 11.61 2.52 17.96
C HIS A 122 12.96 1.84 17.71
N LYS A 123 13.01 1.01 16.69
CA LYS A 123 14.23 0.36 16.22
C LYS A 123 14.84 1.18 15.08
N ALA A 124 16.15 1.12 14.96
CA ALA A 124 16.86 1.75 13.83
C ALA A 124 16.58 1.04 12.50
N GLU A 125 16.31 -0.26 12.54
CA GLU A 125 15.98 -1.07 11.36
C GLU A 125 14.82 -2.02 11.68
N THR A 126 14.03 -2.32 10.67
CA THR A 126 12.86 -3.19 10.77
C THR A 126 12.89 -4.26 9.68
N TRP A 127 12.99 -5.53 10.06
CA TRP A 127 13.09 -6.64 9.12
C TRP A 127 11.93 -6.69 8.12
N SER A 128 10.71 -6.34 8.54
CA SER A 128 9.54 -6.32 7.66
C SER A 128 9.68 -5.33 6.52
N PHE A 129 10.39 -4.22 6.73
CA PHE A 129 10.66 -3.25 5.69
C PHE A 129 11.68 -3.77 4.68
N ALA A 130 12.77 -4.38 5.17
CA ALA A 130 13.77 -5.03 4.31
C ALA A 130 13.13 -6.18 3.51
N ALA A 131 12.30 -7.01 4.14
CA ALA A 131 11.57 -8.08 3.48
C ALA A 131 10.67 -7.53 2.34
N ASN A 132 9.88 -6.49 2.59
CA ASN A 132 9.04 -5.90 1.55
C ASN A 132 9.87 -5.36 0.38
N LEU A 133 10.95 -4.63 0.64
CA LEU A 133 11.85 -4.17 -0.43
C LEU A 133 12.46 -5.34 -1.21
N ALA A 134 12.98 -6.37 -0.54
CA ALA A 134 13.60 -7.53 -1.18
C ALA A 134 12.64 -8.27 -2.13
N TYR A 135 11.34 -8.15 -1.90
CA TYR A 135 10.30 -8.68 -2.78
C TYR A 135 9.68 -7.63 -3.73
N GLY A 136 10.33 -6.48 -3.91
CA GLY A 136 9.94 -5.45 -4.89
C GLY A 136 8.81 -4.53 -4.44
N VAL A 137 8.32 -4.63 -3.21
CA VAL A 137 7.29 -3.73 -2.69
C VAL A 137 7.96 -2.42 -2.27
N THR A 138 7.81 -1.39 -3.10
CA THR A 138 8.43 -0.07 -2.88
C THR A 138 7.51 0.92 -2.18
N THR A 139 6.20 0.66 -2.20
CA THR A 139 5.19 1.51 -1.58
C THR A 139 4.16 0.65 -0.87
N VAL A 140 3.82 1.04 0.36
CA VAL A 140 2.80 0.38 1.17
C VAL A 140 1.81 1.38 1.73
N ARG A 141 0.54 0.98 1.81
CA ARG A 141 -0.46 1.62 2.64
C ARG A 141 -0.76 0.71 3.83
N ASP A 142 -0.58 1.22 5.04
CA ASP A 142 -0.92 0.54 6.29
C ASP A 142 -2.28 1.04 6.79
N PRO A 143 -3.36 0.28 6.59
CA PRO A 143 -4.73 0.79 6.70
C PRO A 143 -5.32 0.66 8.09
N GLN A 144 -4.61 0.56 9.11
CA GLN A 144 -5.04 0.61 10.51
C GLN A 144 -3.96 0.12 11.43
N THR A 145 -3.55 0.97 12.30
CA THR A 145 -2.56 0.65 13.33
C THR A 145 -3.18 0.72 14.72
N GLY A 146 -2.62 0.01 15.68
CA GLY A 146 -3.04 0.12 17.08
C GLY A 146 -2.50 1.37 17.78
N THR A 147 -1.45 1.99 17.19
CA THR A 147 -0.76 3.17 17.71
C THR A 147 -0.30 4.07 16.57
N THR A 148 0.31 5.20 16.89
CA THR A 148 0.85 6.15 15.89
C THR A 148 2.33 5.93 15.56
N ASP A 149 2.99 4.93 16.13
CA ASP A 149 4.42 4.68 15.91
C ASP A 149 4.79 4.54 14.43
N VAL A 150 3.93 3.92 13.62
CA VAL A 150 4.15 3.75 12.18
C VAL A 150 4.39 5.08 11.46
N LEU A 151 3.80 6.17 11.93
CA LEU A 151 3.98 7.50 11.33
C LEU A 151 5.42 8.00 11.53
N SER A 152 6.02 7.71 12.69
CA SER A 152 7.43 8.03 12.93
C SER A 152 8.37 7.19 12.06
N TYR A 153 8.07 5.91 11.88
CA TYR A 153 8.82 5.04 10.96
C TYR A 153 8.69 5.51 9.51
N ALA A 154 7.50 5.95 9.09
CA ALA A 154 7.30 6.54 7.76
C ALA A 154 8.18 7.78 7.55
N ASP A 155 8.24 8.67 8.56
CA ASP A 155 9.11 9.86 8.54
C ASP A 155 10.61 9.48 8.42
N MET A 156 11.05 8.44 9.16
CA MET A 156 12.44 7.97 9.09
C MET A 156 12.78 7.40 7.72
N VAL A 157 11.87 6.63 7.11
CA VAL A 157 12.06 6.10 5.76
C VAL A 157 12.06 7.24 4.71
N ASP A 158 11.16 8.22 4.84
CA ASP A 158 11.11 9.37 3.93
C ASP A 158 12.35 10.27 4.06
N ALA A 159 12.90 10.39 5.26
CA ALA A 159 14.15 11.10 5.50
C ALA A 159 15.40 10.33 5.01
N GLY A 160 15.26 9.06 4.59
CA GLY A 160 16.38 8.21 4.18
C GLY A 160 17.27 7.75 5.34
N LEU A 161 16.75 7.82 6.59
CA LEU A 161 17.43 7.37 7.81
C LEU A 161 17.15 5.89 8.11
N MET A 162 16.18 5.31 7.43
CA MET A 162 15.82 3.89 7.53
C MET A 162 15.52 3.34 6.16
N HIS A 163 15.95 2.09 5.89
CA HIS A 163 15.60 1.38 4.67
C HIS A 163 14.20 0.79 4.75
N GLY A 164 13.41 0.97 3.70
CA GLY A 164 12.04 0.45 3.67
C GLY A 164 11.23 0.98 2.50
N PRO A 165 10.05 0.40 2.26
CA PRO A 165 9.10 0.93 1.31
C PRO A 165 8.60 2.30 1.77
N ARG A 166 8.10 3.11 0.86
CA ARG A 166 7.37 4.34 1.15
C ARG A 166 6.09 3.99 1.91
N ILE A 167 5.88 4.55 3.09
CA ILE A 167 4.80 4.14 3.98
C ILE A 167 3.74 5.23 4.09
N TYR A 168 2.52 4.89 3.70
CA TYR A 168 1.33 5.69 3.92
C TYR A 168 0.44 4.98 4.93
N SER A 169 0.23 5.56 6.10
CA SER A 169 -0.62 4.95 7.11
C SER A 169 -1.88 5.76 7.36
N THR A 170 -2.97 5.06 7.64
CA THR A 170 -4.19 5.69 8.15
C THR A 170 -4.06 6.11 9.60
N GLY A 171 -3.05 5.62 10.33
CA GLY A 171 -3.06 5.64 11.78
C GLY A 171 -4.15 4.74 12.38
N PRO A 172 -4.55 4.96 13.64
CA PRO A 172 -5.61 4.18 14.30
C PRO A 172 -6.94 4.25 13.54
N GLY A 173 -7.65 3.13 13.44
CA GLY A 173 -8.94 3.07 12.75
C GLY A 173 -10.03 3.86 13.46
N VAL A 174 -10.82 4.62 12.69
CA VAL A 174 -11.93 5.41 13.23
C VAL A 174 -13.10 4.50 13.58
N GLY A 175 -13.51 4.53 14.83
CA GLY A 175 -14.73 3.87 15.33
C GLY A 175 -14.54 2.49 15.96
N TYR A 176 -13.41 1.81 15.76
CA TYR A 176 -13.17 0.51 16.40
C TYR A 176 -12.40 0.65 17.73
N TRP A 177 -11.35 1.47 17.76
CA TRP A 177 -10.39 1.52 18.86
C TRP A 177 -10.67 2.62 19.89
N GLY A 178 -11.70 3.44 19.73
CA GLY A 178 -11.94 4.39 20.77
C GLY A 178 -12.82 5.60 20.52
N TYR A 179 -13.31 5.84 19.32
CA TYR A 179 -14.13 7.01 19.08
C TYR A 179 -15.62 6.63 19.01
N ASN A 180 -16.36 6.97 20.05
CA ASN A 180 -17.81 6.91 20.02
C ASN A 180 -18.34 8.23 19.46
N LEU A 181 -18.52 8.31 18.17
CA LEU A 181 -18.99 9.51 17.47
C LEU A 181 -20.45 9.81 17.84
N LYS A 182 -20.72 11.01 18.35
CA LYS A 182 -22.05 11.43 18.81
C LYS A 182 -22.66 12.54 17.95
N SER A 183 -21.83 13.32 17.24
CA SER A 183 -22.26 14.40 16.35
C SER A 183 -21.32 14.56 15.16
N LEU A 184 -21.77 15.32 14.16
CA LEU A 184 -20.92 15.70 13.02
C LEU A 184 -19.75 16.59 13.46
N GLU A 185 -19.97 17.51 14.39
CA GLU A 185 -18.95 18.42 14.92
C GLU A 185 -17.84 17.62 15.60
N GLN A 186 -18.20 16.71 16.51
CA GLN A 186 -17.22 15.82 17.15
C GLN A 186 -16.48 14.96 16.10
N THR A 187 -17.17 14.50 15.06
CA THR A 187 -16.52 13.75 13.98
C THR A 187 -15.49 14.61 13.24
N LYS A 188 -15.80 15.88 12.98
CA LYS A 188 -14.83 16.82 12.39
C LYS A 188 -13.61 17.01 13.28
N ASP A 189 -13.80 17.15 14.60
CA ASP A 189 -12.70 17.29 15.56
C ASP A 189 -11.83 16.03 15.63
N VAL A 190 -12.44 14.84 15.63
CA VAL A 190 -11.72 13.57 15.58
C VAL A 190 -10.90 13.47 14.28
N LEU A 191 -11.49 13.79 13.13
CA LEU A 191 -10.77 13.70 11.86
C LEU A 191 -9.69 14.78 11.71
N LYS A 192 -9.82 15.92 12.40
CA LYS A 192 -8.77 16.94 12.48
C LYS A 192 -7.48 16.40 13.10
N GLN A 193 -7.58 15.42 14.02
CA GLN A 193 -6.42 14.71 14.52
C GLN A 193 -5.63 14.03 13.40
N TYR A 194 -6.32 13.42 12.44
CA TYR A 194 -5.68 12.74 11.30
C TYR A 194 -5.13 13.73 10.28
N SER A 195 -5.93 14.70 9.85
CA SER A 195 -5.55 15.65 8.80
C SER A 195 -4.47 16.64 9.24
N LYS A 196 -4.51 17.11 10.49
CA LYS A 196 -3.63 18.15 10.99
C LYS A 196 -2.45 17.61 11.80
N TYR A 197 -2.70 16.68 12.73
CA TYR A 197 -1.67 16.24 13.68
C TYR A 197 -0.92 14.99 13.24
N TYR A 198 -1.60 14.03 12.64
CA TYR A 198 -0.96 12.85 12.02
C TYR A 198 -0.45 13.14 10.62
N ASN A 199 -0.92 14.22 9.99
CA ASN A 199 -0.61 14.59 8.61
C ASN A 199 -0.84 13.45 7.61
N THR A 200 -1.82 12.59 7.87
CA THR A 200 -2.23 11.56 6.92
C THR A 200 -3.28 12.09 5.93
N LYS A 201 -3.32 11.48 4.74
CA LYS A 201 -4.35 11.77 3.71
C LYS A 201 -5.37 10.65 3.59
N THR A 202 -5.11 9.52 4.22
CA THR A 202 -5.98 8.35 4.19
C THR A 202 -6.40 7.97 5.60
N ILE A 203 -7.64 7.54 5.77
CA ILE A 203 -8.16 7.02 7.03
C ILE A 203 -8.92 5.74 6.78
N LYS A 204 -9.04 4.87 7.79
CA LYS A 204 -9.90 3.69 7.73
C LYS A 204 -11.09 3.85 8.68
N MET A 205 -12.30 3.85 8.13
CA MET A 205 -13.52 3.69 8.90
C MET A 205 -13.68 2.21 9.24
N TYR A 206 -13.55 1.86 10.52
CA TYR A 206 -13.59 0.49 10.98
C TYR A 206 -14.91 0.20 11.72
N ARG A 207 -15.90 -0.30 10.99
CA ARG A 207 -17.18 -0.76 11.53
C ARG A 207 -17.88 0.26 12.45
N THR A 208 -17.78 1.53 12.10
CA THR A 208 -18.32 2.63 12.90
C THR A 208 -19.84 2.66 12.87
N GLY A 209 -20.48 2.48 14.02
CA GLY A 209 -21.87 2.76 14.29
C GLY A 209 -22.90 2.40 13.19
N ASN A 210 -23.96 3.20 13.11
CA ASN A 210 -24.97 3.09 12.07
C ASN A 210 -24.63 3.97 10.83
N ARG A 211 -25.50 3.95 9.81
CA ARG A 211 -25.29 4.69 8.55
C ARG A 211 -25.06 6.19 8.79
N ARG A 212 -25.76 6.83 9.72
CA ARG A 212 -25.60 8.24 10.05
C ARG A 212 -24.17 8.57 10.51
N HIS A 213 -23.58 7.73 11.38
CA HIS A 213 -22.20 7.91 11.85
C HIS A 213 -21.21 7.78 10.68
N ARG A 214 -21.41 6.82 9.80
CA ARG A 214 -20.56 6.64 8.61
C ARG A 214 -20.67 7.81 7.64
N GLN A 215 -21.86 8.40 7.48
CA GLN A 215 -22.04 9.61 6.68
C GLN A 215 -21.37 10.83 7.31
N TRP A 216 -21.35 10.97 8.63
CA TRP A 216 -20.59 12.02 9.30
C TRP A 216 -19.09 11.92 9.00
N ILE A 217 -18.54 10.70 8.96
CA ILE A 217 -17.14 10.48 8.57
C ILE A 217 -16.90 10.94 7.13
N LEU A 218 -17.76 10.59 6.19
CA LEU A 218 -17.65 11.05 4.79
C LEU A 218 -17.70 12.57 4.68
N MET A 219 -18.64 13.20 5.36
CA MET A 219 -18.79 14.66 5.34
C MET A 219 -17.55 15.36 5.90
N ALA A 220 -17.08 14.92 7.06
CA ALA A 220 -15.88 15.47 7.70
C ALA A 220 -14.61 15.19 6.90
N ALA A 221 -14.48 13.99 6.33
CA ALA A 221 -13.35 13.61 5.47
C ALA A 221 -13.30 14.45 4.19
N LYS A 222 -14.44 14.69 3.54
CA LYS A 222 -14.54 15.54 2.35
C LYS A 222 -14.09 16.97 2.65
N GLU A 223 -14.54 17.54 3.77
CA GLU A 223 -14.16 18.89 4.21
C GLU A 223 -12.65 19.00 4.45
N GLN A 224 -12.05 17.96 5.02
CA GLN A 224 -10.63 17.93 5.39
C GLN A 224 -9.72 17.28 4.34
N LYS A 225 -10.25 16.93 3.15
CA LYS A 225 -9.52 16.31 2.04
C LYS A 225 -8.81 15.00 2.46
N LEU A 226 -9.53 14.18 3.22
CA LEU A 226 -9.10 12.83 3.60
C LEU A 226 -9.81 11.80 2.71
N MET A 227 -9.14 10.68 2.46
CA MET A 227 -9.67 9.52 1.76
C MET A 227 -10.07 8.45 2.78
N PRO A 228 -11.36 8.32 3.16
CA PRO A 228 -11.82 7.26 4.06
C PRO A 228 -12.05 5.96 3.29
N THR A 229 -11.40 4.86 3.71
CA THR A 229 -11.76 3.53 3.27
C THR A 229 -12.64 2.84 4.30
N THR A 230 -13.37 1.81 3.88
CA THR A 230 -14.22 1.01 4.76
C THR A 230 -13.51 -0.29 5.14
N GLU A 231 -13.82 -0.86 6.32
CA GLU A 231 -13.37 -2.22 6.66
C GLU A 231 -13.95 -3.27 5.70
N GLY A 232 -15.03 -2.93 5.03
CA GLY A 232 -15.88 -3.94 4.42
C GLY A 232 -16.75 -4.63 5.46
N ALA A 233 -17.52 -5.60 5.07
CA ALA A 233 -18.40 -6.34 5.97
C ALA A 233 -18.59 -7.77 5.50
N LEU A 234 -18.93 -8.63 6.45
CA LEU A 234 -19.29 -10.02 6.19
C LEU A 234 -20.70 -10.17 5.60
N HIS A 235 -21.26 -9.09 5.08
CA HIS A 235 -22.51 -9.14 4.31
C HIS A 235 -22.60 -8.00 3.27
N VAL A 236 -23.04 -8.37 2.09
CA VAL A 236 -23.05 -7.55 0.89
C VAL A 236 -23.87 -6.26 1.00
N LYS A 237 -24.98 -6.28 1.74
CA LYS A 237 -25.84 -5.08 1.90
C LYS A 237 -25.08 -3.89 2.49
N LEU A 238 -24.19 -4.14 3.45
CA LEU A 238 -23.41 -3.06 4.05
C LEU A 238 -22.36 -2.55 3.06
N ASN A 239 -21.71 -3.45 2.34
CA ASN A 239 -20.72 -3.07 1.32
C ASN A 239 -21.36 -2.19 0.24
N ILE A 240 -22.51 -2.59 -0.29
CA ILE A 240 -23.27 -1.78 -1.26
C ILE A 240 -23.68 -0.43 -0.67
N ASN A 241 -24.19 -0.39 0.56
CA ASN A 241 -24.57 0.87 1.19
C ASN A 241 -23.36 1.82 1.36
N GLN A 242 -22.20 1.31 1.72
CA GLN A 242 -20.97 2.10 1.86
C GLN A 242 -20.53 2.67 0.50
N MET A 243 -20.61 1.87 -0.56
CA MET A 243 -20.33 2.32 -1.92
C MET A 243 -21.32 3.41 -2.37
N LEU A 244 -22.62 3.20 -2.18
CA LEU A 244 -23.67 4.17 -2.52
C LEU A 244 -23.61 5.45 -1.67
N ASP A 245 -23.10 5.37 -0.44
CA ASP A 245 -22.85 6.52 0.41
C ASP A 245 -21.62 7.33 -0.06
N GLY A 246 -20.81 6.80 -0.99
CA GLY A 246 -19.69 7.50 -1.62
C GLY A 246 -18.34 7.29 -0.92
N TYR A 247 -18.14 6.17 -0.22
CA TYR A 247 -16.80 5.80 0.26
C TYR A 247 -15.86 5.54 -0.92
N PRO A 248 -14.67 6.17 -0.95
CA PRO A 248 -13.74 6.05 -2.06
C PRO A 248 -12.93 4.74 -2.05
N GLY A 249 -13.01 3.92 -1.01
CA GLY A 249 -12.30 2.64 -0.94
C GLY A 249 -12.97 1.63 -0.03
N GLN A 250 -12.85 0.36 -0.40
CA GLN A 250 -13.30 -0.80 0.38
C GLN A 250 -12.14 -1.77 0.57
N GLU A 251 -11.91 -2.12 1.82
CA GLU A 251 -10.98 -3.17 2.23
C GLU A 251 -11.72 -4.51 2.33
N HIS A 252 -11.01 -5.60 2.03
CA HIS A 252 -11.51 -6.97 2.09
C HIS A 252 -12.57 -7.35 1.07
N ASN A 253 -12.72 -8.64 0.90
CA ASN A 253 -13.61 -9.24 -0.08
C ASN A 253 -15.09 -8.95 0.16
N ILE A 254 -15.84 -8.93 -0.94
CA ILE A 254 -17.30 -9.10 -0.91
C ILE A 254 -17.59 -10.58 -0.62
N PRO A 255 -18.45 -10.88 0.39
CA PRO A 255 -18.63 -12.25 0.88
C PRO A 255 -19.69 -13.06 0.11
N ILE A 256 -19.86 -12.83 -1.18
CA ILE A 256 -20.79 -13.56 -2.06
C ILE A 256 -20.13 -13.92 -3.38
N TYR A 257 -20.38 -15.10 -3.88
CA TYR A 257 -19.93 -15.57 -5.19
C TYR A 257 -21.00 -16.46 -5.82
N PRO A 258 -21.21 -16.36 -7.16
CA PRO A 258 -20.63 -15.38 -8.04
C PRO A 258 -21.14 -13.95 -7.77
N VAL A 259 -20.31 -12.94 -8.10
CA VAL A 259 -20.73 -11.54 -8.15
C VAL A 259 -21.32 -11.29 -9.52
N TYR A 260 -22.51 -10.70 -9.59
CA TYR A 260 -23.21 -10.46 -10.87
C TYR A 260 -22.89 -9.07 -11.45
N ASP A 261 -23.13 -8.94 -12.73
CA ASP A 261 -22.77 -7.78 -13.56
C ASP A 261 -23.29 -6.44 -13.04
N ASP A 262 -24.48 -6.40 -12.47
CA ASP A 262 -25.07 -5.18 -11.90
C ASP A 262 -24.20 -4.60 -10.77
N LEU A 263 -23.73 -5.45 -9.87
CA LEU A 263 -22.84 -5.01 -8.79
C LEU A 263 -21.45 -4.65 -9.32
N ILE A 264 -20.90 -5.44 -10.25
CA ILE A 264 -19.60 -5.17 -10.89
C ILE A 264 -19.62 -3.80 -11.58
N GLU A 265 -20.66 -3.52 -12.36
CA GLU A 265 -20.81 -2.24 -13.05
C GLU A 265 -20.93 -1.06 -12.08
N VAL A 266 -21.70 -1.20 -11.02
CA VAL A 266 -21.84 -0.13 -10.02
C VAL A 266 -20.49 0.12 -9.34
N MET A 267 -19.74 -0.92 -8.99
CA MET A 267 -18.40 -0.77 -8.41
C MET A 267 -17.44 -0.08 -9.39
N ALA A 268 -17.39 -0.52 -10.64
CA ALA A 268 -16.53 0.08 -11.66
C ALA A 268 -16.87 1.57 -11.90
N LYS A 269 -18.17 1.89 -12.01
CA LYS A 269 -18.65 3.28 -12.23
C LYS A 269 -18.47 4.18 -11.02
N SER A 270 -18.56 3.64 -9.81
CA SER A 270 -18.36 4.41 -8.56
C SER A 270 -16.90 4.86 -8.37
N LYS A 271 -15.95 4.23 -9.06
CA LYS A 271 -14.51 4.43 -8.87
C LYS A 271 -14.05 4.19 -7.43
N MET A 272 -14.79 3.41 -6.66
CA MET A 272 -14.39 2.96 -5.35
C MET A 272 -13.20 2.01 -5.49
N ALA A 273 -12.07 2.33 -4.88
CA ALA A 273 -10.90 1.46 -4.85
C ALA A 273 -11.23 0.18 -4.06
N TYR A 274 -10.87 -0.96 -4.60
CA TYR A 274 -11.14 -2.27 -4.00
C TYR A 274 -9.83 -2.99 -3.69
N THR A 275 -9.62 -3.32 -2.41
CA THR A 275 -8.46 -4.09 -1.94
C THR A 275 -8.95 -5.39 -1.32
N PRO A 276 -8.97 -6.52 -2.08
CA PRO A 276 -9.66 -7.73 -1.67
C PRO A 276 -9.03 -8.48 -0.50
N THR A 277 -7.71 -8.47 -0.37
CA THR A 277 -6.96 -9.25 0.65
C THR A 277 -7.35 -10.74 0.65
N LEU A 278 -7.16 -11.41 -0.49
CA LEU A 278 -7.58 -12.80 -0.69
C LEU A 278 -6.90 -13.77 0.29
N LEU A 279 -5.68 -13.44 0.75
CA LEU A 279 -4.97 -14.25 1.74
C LEU A 279 -5.73 -14.41 3.06
N VAL A 280 -6.65 -13.49 3.36
CA VAL A 280 -7.56 -13.53 4.51
C VAL A 280 -9.02 -13.55 4.08
N SER A 281 -9.33 -14.25 3.00
CA SER A 281 -10.66 -14.27 2.39
C SER A 281 -11.75 -14.82 3.30
N TYR A 282 -12.99 -14.43 2.98
CA TYR A 282 -14.20 -14.91 3.62
C TYR A 282 -14.88 -16.02 2.80
N GLY A 283 -15.55 -16.95 3.46
CA GLY A 283 -16.33 -17.99 2.80
C GLY A 283 -15.58 -19.27 2.45
N GLY A 284 -14.33 -19.42 2.91
CA GLY A 284 -13.51 -20.61 2.73
C GLY A 284 -12.26 -20.55 3.61
N PRO A 285 -11.31 -21.49 3.46
CA PRO A 285 -10.01 -21.38 4.09
C PRO A 285 -9.31 -20.10 3.62
N TRP A 286 -8.48 -19.52 4.47
CA TRP A 286 -7.63 -18.43 4.05
C TRP A 286 -6.71 -18.86 2.92
N ALA A 287 -6.66 -18.09 1.84
CA ALA A 287 -5.87 -18.45 0.66
C ALA A 287 -4.37 -18.62 0.98
N GLU A 288 -3.85 -17.94 2.01
CA GLU A 288 -2.46 -18.16 2.45
C GLU A 288 -2.17 -19.60 2.87
N ASN A 289 -3.17 -20.37 3.34
CA ASN A 289 -2.97 -21.79 3.69
C ASN A 289 -2.65 -22.64 2.48
N TYR A 290 -3.22 -22.31 1.30
CA TYR A 290 -2.89 -22.98 0.05
C TYR A 290 -1.38 -22.89 -0.25
N PHE A 291 -0.81 -21.72 -0.10
CA PHE A 291 0.61 -21.50 -0.38
C PHE A 291 1.52 -22.18 0.65
N TYR A 292 1.14 -22.18 1.92
CA TYR A 292 1.92 -22.95 2.92
C TYR A 292 1.89 -24.47 2.68
N ALA A 293 0.83 -24.99 2.06
CA ALA A 293 0.71 -26.40 1.72
C ALA A 293 1.38 -26.78 0.37
N THR A 294 1.57 -25.81 -0.54
CA THR A 294 2.05 -26.08 -1.91
C THR A 294 3.44 -25.52 -2.21
N GLU A 295 3.93 -24.56 -1.42
CA GLU A 295 5.25 -23.93 -1.61
C GLU A 295 6.23 -24.41 -0.51
N ASP A 296 7.51 -24.52 -0.86
CA ASP A 296 8.56 -24.82 0.11
C ASP A 296 9.00 -23.56 0.88
N VAL A 297 8.12 -23.11 1.77
CA VAL A 297 8.34 -21.87 2.55
C VAL A 297 9.58 -21.98 3.45
N GLN A 298 9.88 -23.17 3.98
CA GLN A 298 11.04 -23.39 4.86
C GLN A 298 12.36 -23.50 4.08
N GLY A 299 12.32 -23.95 2.83
CA GLY A 299 13.49 -24.05 1.95
C GLY A 299 13.77 -22.77 1.15
N ASP A 300 12.86 -21.78 1.13
CA ASP A 300 13.08 -20.52 0.44
C ASP A 300 14.20 -19.71 1.10
N LYS A 301 15.36 -19.61 0.41
CA LYS A 301 16.57 -18.97 0.94
C LYS A 301 16.36 -17.48 1.18
N LYS A 302 15.70 -16.78 0.27
CA LYS A 302 15.42 -15.35 0.36
C LYS A 302 14.49 -15.05 1.52
N LEU A 303 13.42 -15.83 1.65
CA LEU A 303 12.48 -15.68 2.76
C LEU A 303 13.16 -15.92 4.11
N ASN A 304 13.99 -16.96 4.23
CA ASN A 304 14.73 -17.27 5.45
C ASN A 304 15.78 -16.20 5.78
N TYR A 305 16.34 -15.51 4.79
CA TYR A 305 17.29 -14.42 5.02
C TYR A 305 16.60 -13.18 5.59
N PHE A 306 15.47 -12.76 5.01
CA PHE A 306 14.78 -11.51 5.37
C PHE A 306 13.72 -11.67 6.47
N THR A 307 13.33 -12.90 6.83
CA THR A 307 12.30 -13.13 7.85
C THR A 307 12.89 -13.81 9.09
N PRO A 308 12.71 -13.27 10.30
CA PRO A 308 13.17 -13.92 11.51
C PRO A 308 12.62 -15.34 11.63
N LYS A 309 13.50 -16.31 11.90
CA LYS A 309 13.18 -17.74 11.97
C LYS A 309 11.95 -18.03 12.86
N ALA A 310 11.92 -17.43 14.06
CA ALA A 310 10.80 -17.62 14.98
C ALA A 310 9.46 -17.12 14.41
N HIS A 311 9.48 -16.05 13.59
CA HIS A 311 8.28 -15.54 12.92
C HIS A 311 7.82 -16.49 11.81
N LEU A 312 8.76 -16.95 10.98
CA LEU A 312 8.46 -17.90 9.90
C LEU A 312 7.93 -19.22 10.45
N ASP A 313 8.55 -19.76 11.49
CA ASP A 313 8.11 -20.99 12.15
C ASP A 313 6.69 -20.83 12.75
N ALA A 314 6.41 -19.70 13.39
CA ALA A 314 5.08 -19.43 13.93
C ALA A 314 3.99 -19.35 12.84
N LYS A 315 4.35 -18.83 11.67
CA LYS A 315 3.45 -18.70 10.52
C LYS A 315 3.23 -20.01 9.78
N SER A 316 4.29 -20.80 9.54
CA SER A 316 4.23 -22.03 8.75
C SER A 316 3.86 -23.27 9.56
N ARG A 317 3.90 -23.19 10.90
CA ARG A 317 3.66 -24.33 11.79
C ARG A 317 2.30 -24.98 11.51
N ARG A 318 2.31 -26.28 11.17
CA ARG A 318 1.13 -27.11 10.87
C ARG A 318 0.32 -26.68 9.64
N ARG A 319 0.83 -25.78 8.78
CA ARG A 319 0.11 -25.35 7.58
C ARG A 319 0.51 -26.14 6.34
N ASN A 320 1.67 -26.78 6.33
CA ASN A 320 2.15 -27.65 5.25
C ASN A 320 1.44 -29.03 5.23
N ASP A 321 0.60 -29.32 6.19
CA ASP A 321 -0.05 -30.63 6.32
C ASP A 321 -1.26 -30.82 5.39
N GLY A 322 -1.63 -29.79 4.60
CA GLY A 322 -2.73 -29.89 3.63
C GLY A 322 -4.10 -30.14 4.26
N TRP A 323 -4.42 -29.44 5.35
CA TRP A 323 -5.66 -29.59 6.14
C TRP A 323 -6.95 -29.41 5.36
N PHE A 324 -6.87 -28.69 4.22
CA PHE A 324 -8.01 -28.33 3.40
C PHE A 324 -7.87 -28.97 2.03
N HIS A 325 -8.98 -29.47 1.50
CA HIS A 325 -9.04 -29.94 0.13
C HIS A 325 -8.95 -28.76 -0.84
N LYS A 326 -8.39 -28.99 -2.03
CA LYS A 326 -8.21 -27.91 -3.03
C LYS A 326 -9.53 -27.18 -3.34
N ASP A 327 -10.63 -27.92 -3.41
CA ASP A 327 -11.95 -27.40 -3.78
C ASP A 327 -12.62 -26.55 -2.66
N GLU A 328 -12.01 -26.50 -1.46
CA GLU A 328 -12.50 -25.65 -0.37
C GLU A 328 -11.97 -24.21 -0.50
N TYR A 329 -10.95 -23.97 -1.32
CA TYR A 329 -10.42 -22.62 -1.54
C TYR A 329 -11.26 -21.87 -2.58
N VAL A 330 -11.63 -20.64 -2.25
CA VAL A 330 -12.52 -19.82 -3.09
C VAL A 330 -11.80 -18.67 -3.82
N PHE A 331 -10.48 -18.56 -3.69
CA PHE A 331 -9.74 -17.45 -4.28
C PHE A 331 -9.80 -17.40 -5.81
N GLU A 332 -10.01 -18.52 -6.51
CA GLU A 332 -10.21 -18.53 -7.96
C GLU A 332 -11.52 -17.82 -8.36
N GLU A 333 -12.62 -18.07 -7.62
CA GLU A 333 -13.90 -17.38 -7.85
C GLU A 333 -13.82 -15.89 -7.48
N GLN A 334 -13.08 -15.57 -6.45
CA GLN A 334 -12.78 -14.18 -6.07
C GLN A 334 -11.94 -13.50 -7.16
N GLY A 335 -10.97 -14.20 -7.72
CA GLY A 335 -10.15 -13.73 -8.84
C GLY A 335 -10.95 -13.46 -10.11
N LYS A 336 -11.99 -14.27 -10.42
CA LYS A 336 -12.90 -14.00 -11.53
C LYS A 336 -13.63 -12.66 -11.36
N PHE A 337 -14.13 -12.41 -10.17
CA PHE A 337 -14.76 -11.12 -9.87
C PHE A 337 -13.76 -9.96 -10.06
N ILE A 338 -12.52 -10.11 -9.59
CA ILE A 338 -11.47 -9.10 -9.76
C ILE A 338 -11.19 -8.84 -11.23
N LYS A 339 -11.05 -9.91 -12.05
CA LYS A 339 -10.90 -9.81 -13.49
C LYS A 339 -12.01 -8.98 -14.11
N ASP A 340 -13.26 -9.37 -13.87
CA ASP A 340 -14.42 -8.69 -14.45
C ASP A 340 -14.52 -7.23 -14.03
N LEU A 341 -14.14 -6.92 -12.77
CA LEU A 341 -14.09 -5.55 -12.26
C LEU A 341 -13.00 -4.71 -12.95
N VAL A 342 -11.79 -5.28 -13.14
CA VAL A 342 -10.69 -4.62 -13.84
C VAL A 342 -11.01 -4.38 -15.31
N GLU A 343 -11.58 -5.38 -16.00
CA GLU A 343 -12.00 -5.28 -17.40
C GLU A 343 -13.08 -4.20 -17.63
N LYS A 344 -13.94 -3.95 -16.63
CA LYS A 344 -14.92 -2.86 -16.64
C LYS A 344 -14.34 -1.51 -16.16
N GLY A 345 -13.03 -1.44 -15.94
CA GLY A 345 -12.32 -0.21 -15.53
C GLY A 345 -12.47 0.14 -14.05
N GLY A 346 -12.72 -0.85 -13.19
CA GLY A 346 -12.68 -0.70 -11.74
C GLY A 346 -11.25 -0.50 -11.23
N ILE A 347 -11.11 0.13 -10.07
CA ILE A 347 -9.84 0.39 -9.40
C ILE A 347 -9.60 -0.72 -8.39
N VAL A 348 -8.58 -1.54 -8.63
CA VAL A 348 -8.24 -2.68 -7.75
C VAL A 348 -6.78 -2.59 -7.35
N GLY A 349 -6.46 -2.84 -6.08
CA GLY A 349 -5.10 -2.89 -5.58
C GLY A 349 -4.77 -4.24 -4.94
N VAL A 350 -3.50 -4.63 -5.00
CA VAL A 350 -2.98 -5.81 -4.28
C VAL A 350 -2.86 -5.45 -2.80
N GLY A 351 -3.40 -6.29 -1.92
CA GLY A 351 -3.31 -6.10 -0.48
C GLY A 351 -2.85 -7.36 0.24
N SER A 352 -1.57 -7.44 0.62
CA SER A 352 -0.99 -8.62 1.27
C SER A 352 -1.52 -8.87 2.69
N HIS A 353 -2.16 -7.87 3.29
CA HIS A 353 -2.59 -7.86 4.69
C HIS A 353 -1.44 -8.08 5.69
N GLY A 354 -0.20 -8.03 5.24
CA GLY A 354 0.97 -8.32 6.06
C GLY A 354 0.97 -9.74 6.64
N GLN A 355 0.31 -10.70 5.96
CA GLN A 355 0.23 -12.09 6.42
C GLN A 355 1.60 -12.75 6.41
N LEU A 356 2.34 -12.58 5.33
CA LEU A 356 3.76 -12.89 5.24
C LEU A 356 4.46 -11.72 4.54
N GLN A 357 5.30 -10.99 5.26
CA GLN A 357 5.94 -9.79 4.71
C GLN A 357 6.79 -10.14 3.48
N GLY A 358 6.69 -9.34 2.44
CA GLY A 358 7.37 -9.56 1.17
C GLY A 358 6.69 -10.63 0.31
N LEU A 359 6.97 -11.91 0.53
CA LEU A 359 6.43 -13.00 -0.30
C LEU A 359 4.90 -13.04 -0.35
N GLY A 360 4.24 -12.69 0.75
CA GLY A 360 2.77 -12.64 0.82
C GLY A 360 2.15 -11.68 -0.20
N TYR A 361 2.86 -10.63 -0.61
CA TYR A 361 2.42 -9.75 -1.69
C TYR A 361 2.25 -10.51 -3.02
N HIS A 362 3.23 -11.36 -3.36
CA HIS A 362 3.16 -12.17 -4.58
C HIS A 362 2.07 -13.23 -4.49
N TRP A 363 1.88 -13.84 -3.33
CA TRP A 363 0.78 -14.80 -3.12
C TRP A 363 -0.59 -14.15 -3.34
N GLU A 364 -0.79 -12.93 -2.85
CA GLU A 364 -2.02 -12.17 -3.11
C GLU A 364 -2.19 -11.93 -4.61
N LEU A 365 -1.15 -11.42 -5.30
CA LEU A 365 -1.17 -11.18 -6.73
C LEU A 365 -1.48 -12.46 -7.53
N TRP A 366 -0.87 -13.59 -7.16
CA TRP A 366 -1.10 -14.88 -7.82
C TRP A 366 -2.52 -15.41 -7.58
N SER A 367 -3.07 -15.19 -6.37
CA SER A 367 -4.45 -15.54 -6.06
C SER A 367 -5.43 -14.73 -6.89
N MET A 368 -5.17 -13.43 -7.09
CA MET A 368 -5.99 -12.56 -7.93
C MET A 368 -5.94 -13.01 -9.40
N GLN A 369 -4.76 -13.39 -9.90
CA GLN A 369 -4.57 -13.85 -11.27
C GLN A 369 -5.17 -15.25 -11.51
N ALA A 370 -5.29 -16.10 -10.51
CA ALA A 370 -5.85 -17.46 -10.62
C ALA A 370 -7.29 -17.47 -11.15
N GLY A 371 -8.05 -16.38 -11.04
CA GLY A 371 -9.37 -16.18 -11.66
C GLY A 371 -9.34 -15.87 -13.16
N GLY A 372 -8.16 -15.86 -13.79
CA GLY A 372 -7.99 -15.64 -15.24
C GLY A 372 -7.78 -14.19 -15.63
N LEU A 373 -7.37 -13.32 -14.69
CA LEU A 373 -6.93 -11.96 -15.01
C LEU A 373 -5.73 -12.03 -15.97
N ASP A 374 -5.75 -11.20 -17.03
CA ASP A 374 -4.63 -11.07 -17.96
C ASP A 374 -3.33 -10.71 -17.24
N LEU A 375 -2.18 -11.25 -17.66
CA LEU A 375 -0.91 -11.06 -16.97
C LEU A 375 -0.46 -9.60 -16.95
N HIS A 376 -0.72 -8.86 -18.03
CA HIS A 376 -0.41 -7.44 -18.09
C HIS A 376 -1.34 -6.65 -17.15
N ASP A 377 -2.64 -6.98 -17.11
CA ASP A 377 -3.59 -6.33 -16.19
C ASP A 377 -3.30 -6.70 -14.72
N ALA A 378 -2.83 -7.92 -14.44
CA ALA A 378 -2.33 -8.28 -13.10
C ALA A 378 -1.15 -7.40 -12.67
N LEU A 379 -0.20 -7.13 -13.58
CA LEU A 379 0.91 -6.19 -13.29
C LEU A 379 0.41 -4.74 -13.14
N ARG A 380 -0.60 -4.32 -13.90
CA ARG A 380 -1.22 -3.00 -13.72
C ARG A 380 -1.86 -2.86 -12.34
N VAL A 381 -2.57 -3.89 -11.87
CA VAL A 381 -3.14 -3.92 -10.52
C VAL A 381 -2.04 -3.86 -9.45
N ALA A 382 -0.91 -4.53 -9.70
CA ALA A 382 0.24 -4.53 -8.80
C ALA A 382 1.00 -3.18 -8.77
N THR A 383 0.77 -2.29 -9.74
CA THR A 383 1.56 -1.07 -9.95
C THR A 383 0.67 0.16 -10.14
N ILE A 384 0.31 0.51 -11.40
CA ILE A 384 -0.36 1.79 -11.71
C ILE A 384 -1.79 1.87 -11.14
N ILE A 385 -2.58 0.80 -11.22
CA ILE A 385 -3.94 0.80 -10.64
C ILE A 385 -3.85 0.77 -9.11
N GLY A 386 -2.88 0.04 -8.53
CA GLY A 386 -2.59 0.09 -7.10
C GLY A 386 -2.18 1.49 -6.63
N ALA A 387 -1.39 2.21 -7.43
CA ALA A 387 -1.04 3.61 -7.16
C ALA A 387 -2.28 4.53 -7.24
N GLU A 388 -3.15 4.33 -8.24
CA GLU A 388 -4.43 5.05 -8.37
C GLU A 388 -5.33 4.79 -7.15
N ALA A 389 -5.39 3.53 -6.67
CA ALA A 389 -6.19 3.15 -5.50
C ALA A 389 -5.83 3.93 -4.22
N ILE A 390 -4.61 4.46 -4.14
CA ILE A 390 -4.13 5.27 -3.01
C ILE A 390 -3.82 6.72 -3.40
N GLY A 391 -4.16 7.13 -4.62
CA GLY A 391 -4.05 8.52 -5.12
C GLY A 391 -2.63 8.97 -5.43
N LEU A 392 -1.75 8.06 -5.87
CA LEU A 392 -0.33 8.32 -6.14
C LEU A 392 0.08 8.07 -7.59
N GLU A 393 -0.86 7.81 -8.49
CA GLU A 393 -0.62 7.47 -9.89
C GLU A 393 0.16 8.53 -10.68
N LYS A 394 0.17 9.76 -10.20
CA LYS A 394 0.93 10.86 -10.84
C LYS A 394 2.42 10.79 -10.58
N ASP A 395 2.82 10.19 -9.46
CA ASP A 395 4.22 10.14 -9.03
C ASP A 395 4.84 8.75 -9.18
N LEU A 396 4.04 7.66 -9.18
CA LEU A 396 4.54 6.29 -9.23
C LEU A 396 3.58 5.33 -9.95
N GLY A 397 3.96 4.06 -10.06
CA GLY A 397 3.15 3.00 -10.64
C GLY A 397 3.34 2.77 -12.13
N SER A 398 4.06 3.66 -12.83
CA SER A 398 4.50 3.45 -14.21
C SER A 398 5.89 4.05 -14.44
N ILE A 399 6.57 3.58 -15.48
CA ILE A 399 7.91 4.05 -15.87
C ILE A 399 7.73 5.13 -16.93
N GLU A 400 7.65 6.36 -16.47
CA GLU A 400 7.43 7.55 -17.31
C GLU A 400 8.33 8.70 -16.84
N LYS A 401 8.69 9.56 -17.79
CA LYS A 401 9.43 10.79 -17.50
C LYS A 401 8.77 11.61 -16.39
N GLY A 402 9.54 12.01 -15.39
CA GLY A 402 9.12 12.84 -14.27
C GLY A 402 8.61 12.07 -13.06
N LYS A 403 8.26 10.77 -13.19
CA LYS A 403 7.87 9.93 -12.07
C LYS A 403 9.05 9.53 -11.20
N LEU A 404 8.75 9.08 -9.99
CA LEU A 404 9.77 8.57 -9.06
C LEU A 404 10.43 7.30 -9.62
N ALA A 405 11.73 7.19 -9.42
CA ALA A 405 12.49 6.00 -9.78
C ALA A 405 12.31 4.91 -8.70
N ASP A 406 11.08 4.37 -8.65
CA ASP A 406 10.70 3.20 -7.88
C ASP A 406 10.51 2.04 -8.89
N LEU A 407 11.50 1.14 -8.98
CA LEU A 407 11.60 0.12 -10.02
C LEU A 407 11.92 -1.24 -9.41
N VAL A 408 11.44 -2.31 -10.06
CA VAL A 408 11.81 -3.70 -9.74
C VAL A 408 12.50 -4.32 -10.94
N ILE A 409 13.67 -4.86 -10.72
CA ILE A 409 14.45 -5.60 -11.71
C ILE A 409 14.25 -7.09 -11.45
N LEU A 410 13.66 -7.78 -12.41
CA LEU A 410 13.31 -9.19 -12.34
C LEU A 410 14.28 -10.04 -13.19
N ASP A 411 14.62 -11.23 -12.70
CA ASP A 411 15.39 -12.21 -13.46
C ASP A 411 14.60 -12.85 -14.60
N LYS A 412 13.27 -12.86 -14.50
CA LYS A 412 12.36 -13.52 -15.46
C LYS A 412 11.23 -12.57 -15.84
N ASN A 413 10.68 -12.78 -17.04
CA ASN A 413 9.56 -12.00 -17.53
C ASN A 413 8.24 -12.40 -16.84
N PRO A 414 7.56 -11.49 -16.12
CA PRO A 414 6.29 -11.79 -15.46
C PRO A 414 5.11 -11.93 -16.44
N LEU A 415 5.26 -11.50 -17.70
CA LEU A 415 4.26 -11.72 -18.75
C LEU A 415 4.30 -13.15 -19.34
N ASP A 416 5.32 -13.93 -19.04
CA ASP A 416 5.35 -15.37 -19.40
C ASP A 416 4.63 -16.20 -18.32
N ASN A 417 4.75 -15.79 -17.07
CA ASN A 417 4.11 -16.41 -15.92
C ASN A 417 4.10 -15.39 -14.76
N ILE A 418 2.94 -15.15 -14.16
CA ILE A 418 2.84 -14.18 -13.04
C ILE A 418 3.72 -14.56 -11.84
N ARG A 419 4.04 -15.83 -11.66
CA ARG A 419 4.97 -16.26 -10.60
C ARG A 419 6.39 -15.71 -10.77
N ASN A 420 6.74 -15.29 -11.99
CA ASN A 420 8.00 -14.60 -12.26
C ASN A 420 8.07 -13.20 -11.61
N SER A 421 6.96 -12.65 -11.13
CA SER A 421 6.94 -11.42 -10.33
C SER A 421 7.82 -11.54 -9.07
N ASN A 422 8.00 -12.75 -8.53
CA ASN A 422 8.87 -13.04 -7.38
C ASN A 422 10.36 -13.20 -7.74
N SER A 423 10.73 -13.18 -9.01
CA SER A 423 12.14 -13.30 -9.43
C SER A 423 12.94 -12.00 -9.26
N VAL A 424 12.72 -11.31 -8.15
CA VAL A 424 13.32 -10.00 -7.87
C VAL A 424 14.82 -10.13 -7.66
N ASN A 425 15.61 -9.47 -8.52
CA ASN A 425 17.06 -9.41 -8.49
C ASN A 425 17.55 -8.16 -7.75
N MET A 426 17.03 -7.00 -8.16
CA MET A 426 17.32 -5.70 -7.54
C MET A 426 16.05 -4.87 -7.42
N VAL A 427 16.05 -3.94 -6.50
CA VAL A 427 14.97 -2.97 -6.31
C VAL A 427 15.55 -1.56 -6.25
N MET A 428 14.96 -0.66 -7.00
CA MET A 428 15.24 0.76 -6.85
C MET A 428 14.06 1.42 -6.13
N LYS A 429 14.35 2.11 -5.05
CA LYS A 429 13.35 2.90 -4.33
C LYS A 429 13.89 4.30 -4.10
N ASP A 430 13.15 5.29 -4.57
CA ASP A 430 13.54 6.71 -4.47
C ASP A 430 14.94 6.98 -5.06
N GLY A 431 15.24 6.32 -6.21
CA GLY A 431 16.52 6.39 -6.90
C GLY A 431 17.66 5.57 -6.28
N ARG A 432 17.48 5.00 -5.09
CA ARG A 432 18.47 4.14 -4.44
C ARG A 432 18.29 2.70 -4.84
N LEU A 433 19.34 2.09 -5.35
CA LEU A 433 19.36 0.69 -5.76
C LEU A 433 19.75 -0.23 -4.59
N TYR A 434 19.01 -1.30 -4.41
CA TYR A 434 19.21 -2.35 -3.42
C TYR A 434 19.38 -3.71 -4.10
N ASP A 435 20.33 -4.51 -3.62
CA ASP A 435 20.38 -5.94 -3.94
C ASP A 435 19.25 -6.64 -3.17
N ALA A 436 18.41 -7.37 -3.89
CA ALA A 436 17.26 -8.03 -3.29
C ALA A 436 17.59 -9.42 -2.71
N ASN A 437 18.85 -9.86 -2.77
CA ASN A 437 19.29 -11.18 -2.34
C ASN A 437 20.28 -11.16 -1.15
N ASN A 438 20.80 -9.97 -0.81
CA ASN A 438 21.78 -9.78 0.27
C ASN A 438 21.43 -8.57 1.14
#